data_ab2f239b1e41aeb9f0a13e25f0ba540a
#
_entry.id   ab2f239b1e41aeb9f0a13e25f0ba540a
#
_cell.length_a   1.000
_cell.length_b   1.000
_cell.length_c   1.000
_cell.angle_alpha   90.00
_cell.angle_beta   90.00
_cell.angle_gamma   90.00
#
_symmetry.space_group_name_H-M   'P 1'
#
loop_
_entity.id
_entity.type
_entity.pdbx_description
1 polymer ?
#
loop_
_entity_poly.entity_id
_entity_poly.type
_entity_poly.pdbx_seq_one_letter_code
_entity_poly.pdbx_strand_id
1 'polypeptide(L)'
;MLVVSAGDPPTYAYDPTQPDSRAARLAVDAALQRAAGRSDAFTPGRTEMTEPGTRYVDFLVPGLLGMNLMGTGMWGIGFSLVVARQGNLLKRLVASPARRSHILGAQLLSRLIFLVPEAGALLLFAALILGVPVRGSLLLLIGVALMGALAFSGLGLLTAARPRTIEGASGIMNLVMVPMWIFSGIFFSTDRFPSGMQPFVQALPLTALNNALRAVMLEGAGLTPLLPEMGLLAAWGVISFVVALKVFRWQ
;
A
#
# COMPACT_ATOMS: atom_id res chain seq x y z
N MET A 1 7.41 18.41 -21.96
CA MET A 1 8.23 18.71 -23.15
C MET A 1 8.41 20.22 -23.23
N LEU A 2 9.63 20.72 -23.44
CA LEU A 2 9.94 22.13 -23.65
C LEU A 2 10.47 22.29 -25.10
N VAL A 3 9.92 23.23 -25.84
CA VAL A 3 10.42 23.60 -27.16
C VAL A 3 10.83 25.07 -27.12
N VAL A 4 12.05 25.36 -27.55
CA VAL A 4 12.57 26.74 -27.64
C VAL A 4 12.65 27.10 -29.12
N SER A 5 11.96 28.15 -29.52
CA SER A 5 12.05 28.68 -30.87
C SER A 5 13.17 29.71 -30.97
N ALA A 6 14.00 29.58 -31.99
CA ALA A 6 15.07 30.54 -32.27
C ALA A 6 14.45 31.81 -32.86
N GLY A 7 14.15 32.78 -31.98
CA GLY A 7 13.72 34.12 -32.32
C GLY A 7 14.40 35.13 -31.41
N ASP A 8 14.36 36.39 -31.75
CA ASP A 8 14.83 37.46 -30.87
C ASP A 8 13.62 38.33 -30.51
N PRO A 9 13.01 38.20 -29.30
CA PRO A 9 13.39 37.31 -28.20
C PRO A 9 12.97 35.84 -28.41
N PRO A 10 13.67 34.87 -27.74
CA PRO A 10 13.31 33.45 -27.84
C PRO A 10 11.93 33.17 -27.21
N THR A 11 11.14 32.32 -27.86
CA THR A 11 9.81 31.93 -27.34
C THR A 11 9.83 30.50 -26.82
N TYR A 12 9.13 30.27 -25.69
CA TYR A 12 9.05 28.98 -25.01
C TYR A 12 7.66 28.39 -25.16
N ALA A 13 7.56 27.19 -25.76
CA ALA A 13 6.36 26.38 -25.71
C ALA A 13 6.55 25.25 -24.69
N TYR A 14 5.78 25.25 -23.63
CA TYR A 14 5.86 24.29 -22.56
C TYR A 14 4.48 24.03 -21.96
N ASP A 15 4.32 22.86 -21.31
CA ASP A 15 3.10 22.50 -20.61
C ASP A 15 3.13 23.11 -19.19
N PRO A 16 2.27 24.09 -18.87
CA PRO A 16 2.25 24.73 -17.56
C PRO A 16 1.69 23.83 -16.44
N THR A 17 1.07 22.69 -16.78
CA THR A 17 0.54 21.76 -15.80
C THR A 17 1.60 20.80 -15.27
N GLN A 18 2.71 20.64 -16.01
CA GLN A 18 3.82 19.77 -15.63
C GLN A 18 4.93 20.52 -14.91
N PRO A 19 5.24 20.13 -13.63
CA PRO A 19 6.29 20.79 -12.83
C PRO A 19 7.66 20.75 -13.54
N ASP A 20 8.00 19.61 -14.15
CA ASP A 20 9.27 19.43 -14.85
C ASP A 20 9.41 20.34 -16.07
N SER A 21 8.33 20.60 -16.80
CA SER A 21 8.31 21.55 -17.92
C SER A 21 8.53 22.98 -17.47
N ARG A 22 7.96 23.36 -16.30
CA ARG A 22 8.20 24.67 -15.70
C ARG A 22 9.65 24.83 -15.23
N ALA A 23 10.19 23.83 -14.55
CA ALA A 23 11.58 23.83 -14.09
C ALA A 23 12.55 23.91 -15.26
N ALA A 24 12.31 23.11 -16.32
CA ALA A 24 13.11 23.14 -17.54
C ALA A 24 13.08 24.53 -18.23
N ARG A 25 11.89 25.16 -18.32
CA ARG A 25 11.78 26.52 -18.86
C ARG A 25 12.62 27.52 -18.09
N LEU A 26 12.50 27.53 -16.74
CA LEU A 26 13.24 28.45 -15.90
C LEU A 26 14.76 28.24 -16.01
N ALA A 27 15.21 26.97 -16.09
CA ALA A 27 16.62 26.66 -16.23
C ALA A 27 17.19 27.13 -17.58
N VAL A 28 16.45 26.89 -18.67
CA VAL A 28 16.84 27.32 -20.02
C VAL A 28 16.82 28.84 -20.13
N ASP A 29 15.79 29.51 -19.62
CA ASP A 29 15.70 30.97 -19.62
C ASP A 29 16.88 31.61 -18.85
N ALA A 30 17.19 31.10 -17.67
CA ALA A 30 18.35 31.55 -16.88
C ALA A 30 19.69 31.28 -17.60
N ALA A 31 19.81 30.19 -18.35
CA ALA A 31 21.01 29.90 -19.14
C ALA A 31 21.18 30.86 -20.33
N LEU A 32 20.09 31.12 -21.07
CA LEU A 32 20.09 32.05 -22.20
C LEU A 32 20.36 33.48 -21.75
N GLN A 33 19.76 33.95 -20.66
CA GLN A 33 20.02 35.31 -20.11
C GLN A 33 21.47 35.45 -19.66
N ARG A 34 22.07 34.42 -19.05
CA ARG A 34 23.50 34.41 -18.69
C ARG A 34 24.39 34.47 -19.94
N ALA A 35 24.07 33.70 -20.97
CA ALA A 35 24.77 33.73 -22.25
C ALA A 35 24.66 35.11 -22.94
N ALA A 36 23.56 35.85 -22.73
CA ALA A 36 23.33 37.18 -23.22
C ALA A 36 24.00 38.30 -22.35
N GLY A 37 24.81 37.90 -21.34
CA GLY A 37 25.60 38.86 -20.54
C GLY A 37 24.96 39.28 -19.22
N ARG A 38 23.86 38.64 -18.76
CA ARG A 38 23.33 38.88 -17.41
C ARG A 38 24.34 38.39 -16.37
N SER A 39 24.79 39.30 -15.50
CA SER A 39 25.56 38.91 -14.31
C SER A 39 24.64 38.83 -13.11
N ASP A 40 24.66 37.71 -12.43
CA ASP A 40 23.90 37.51 -11.20
C ASP A 40 24.63 38.24 -10.05
N ALA A 41 23.92 39.05 -9.24
CA ALA A 41 24.47 39.85 -8.13
C ALA A 41 25.15 38.97 -7.05
N PHE A 42 24.76 37.73 -6.94
CA PHE A 42 25.37 36.71 -6.08
C PHE A 42 25.16 35.32 -6.69
N THR A 43 26.11 34.41 -6.46
CA THR A 43 25.98 33.00 -6.84
C THR A 43 25.50 32.23 -5.61
N PRO A 44 24.25 31.76 -5.57
CA PRO A 44 23.77 31.00 -4.42
C PRO A 44 24.55 29.70 -4.28
N GLY A 45 25.03 29.40 -3.06
CA GLY A 45 25.56 28.08 -2.73
C GLY A 45 24.42 27.06 -2.85
N ARG A 46 24.67 25.97 -3.59
CA ARG A 46 23.72 24.85 -3.69
C ARG A 46 24.14 23.77 -2.71
N THR A 47 23.35 23.53 -1.71
CA THR A 47 23.46 22.34 -0.87
C THR A 47 22.35 21.38 -1.31
N GLU A 48 22.74 20.26 -1.89
CA GLU A 48 21.78 19.21 -2.20
C GLU A 48 21.39 18.53 -0.89
N MET A 49 20.18 18.80 -0.42
CA MET A 49 19.59 18.09 0.70
C MET A 49 18.92 16.82 0.18
N THR A 50 19.71 15.76 0.05
CA THR A 50 19.18 14.42 -0.23
C THR A 50 18.80 13.80 1.10
N GLU A 51 17.62 14.14 1.61
CA GLU A 51 17.09 13.43 2.77
C GLU A 51 16.69 12.00 2.36
N PRO A 52 17.19 10.97 3.07
CA PRO A 52 16.73 9.61 2.87
C PRO A 52 15.20 9.58 3.12
N GLY A 53 14.43 9.00 2.22
CA GLY A 53 12.97 8.96 2.29
C GLY A 53 12.25 9.88 1.30
N THR A 54 12.99 10.75 0.56
CA THR A 54 12.41 11.66 -0.44
C THR A 54 12.34 11.06 -1.84
N ARG A 55 13.04 9.93 -2.09
CA ARG A 55 13.01 9.26 -3.39
C ARG A 55 11.65 8.59 -3.60
N TYR A 56 11.19 8.54 -4.85
CA TYR A 56 9.96 7.83 -5.21
C TYR A 56 9.96 6.37 -4.76
N VAL A 57 11.13 5.73 -4.78
CA VAL A 57 11.31 4.33 -4.31
C VAL A 57 11.03 4.22 -2.81
N ASP A 58 11.44 5.18 -2.01
CA ASP A 58 11.19 5.20 -0.56
C ASP A 58 9.68 5.28 -0.27
N PHE A 59 8.95 6.08 -1.05
CA PHE A 59 7.49 6.14 -0.99
C PHE A 59 6.80 4.85 -1.47
N LEU A 60 7.34 4.23 -2.51
CA LEU A 60 6.74 3.08 -3.18
C LEU A 60 6.86 1.79 -2.34
N VAL A 61 8.00 1.55 -1.68
CA VAL A 61 8.28 0.29 -0.96
C VAL A 61 7.26 -0.02 0.14
N PRO A 62 6.91 0.90 1.06
CA PRO A 62 5.85 0.65 2.04
C PRO A 62 4.50 0.35 1.39
N GLY A 63 4.17 1.04 0.27
CA GLY A 63 2.96 0.80 -0.50
C GLY A 63 2.93 -0.60 -1.13
N LEU A 64 4.06 -1.06 -1.69
CA LEU A 64 4.19 -2.42 -2.23
C LEU A 64 4.11 -3.48 -1.12
N LEU A 65 4.67 -3.20 0.05
CA LEU A 65 4.53 -4.08 1.21
C LEU A 65 3.06 -4.21 1.62
N GLY A 66 2.34 -3.10 1.71
CA GLY A 66 0.90 -3.11 2.01
C GLY A 66 0.10 -3.86 0.94
N MET A 67 0.40 -3.65 -0.35
CA MET A 67 -0.22 -4.37 -1.46
C MET A 67 0.04 -5.88 -1.39
N ASN A 68 1.28 -6.27 -1.07
CA ASN A 68 1.65 -7.68 -0.88
C ASN A 68 0.88 -8.29 0.29
N LEU A 69 0.84 -7.63 1.46
CA LEU A 69 0.09 -8.09 2.63
C LEU A 69 -1.41 -8.25 2.34
N MET A 70 -2.00 -7.32 1.58
CA MET A 70 -3.39 -7.43 1.12
C MET A 70 -3.55 -8.62 0.18
N GLY A 71 -2.72 -8.71 -0.86
CA GLY A 71 -2.79 -9.77 -1.86
C GLY A 71 -2.72 -11.15 -1.21
N THR A 72 -1.68 -11.41 -0.47
CA THR A 72 -1.43 -12.70 0.18
C THR A 72 -2.44 -12.99 1.30
N GLY A 73 -2.92 -11.97 2.02
CA GLY A 73 -4.00 -12.11 3.02
C GLY A 73 -5.31 -12.53 2.38
N MET A 74 -5.75 -11.85 1.32
CA MET A 74 -7.01 -12.13 0.65
C MET A 74 -6.94 -13.41 -0.20
N TRP A 75 -5.95 -13.52 -1.10
CA TRP A 75 -5.82 -14.68 -1.98
C TRP A 75 -5.44 -15.95 -1.21
N GLY A 76 -4.47 -15.87 -0.29
CA GLY A 76 -4.01 -17.03 0.46
C GLY A 76 -5.12 -17.71 1.24
N ILE A 77 -5.90 -16.96 2.00
CA ILE A 77 -7.03 -17.50 2.79
C ILE A 77 -8.22 -17.80 1.89
N GLY A 78 -8.55 -16.88 0.99
CA GLY A 78 -9.72 -17.05 0.14
C GLY A 78 -9.63 -18.26 -0.77
N PHE A 79 -8.49 -18.49 -1.46
CA PHE A 79 -8.29 -19.66 -2.29
C PHE A 79 -8.26 -20.96 -1.49
N SER A 80 -7.48 -21.00 -0.39
CA SER A 80 -7.40 -22.19 0.43
C SER A 80 -8.77 -22.68 0.88
N LEU A 81 -9.66 -21.72 1.19
CA LEU A 81 -11.01 -22.00 1.64
C LEU A 81 -11.92 -22.53 0.52
N VAL A 82 -11.84 -21.94 -0.67
CA VAL A 82 -12.63 -22.41 -1.82
C VAL A 82 -12.15 -23.77 -2.29
N VAL A 83 -10.84 -24.00 -2.35
CA VAL A 83 -10.24 -25.31 -2.68
C VAL A 83 -10.64 -26.36 -1.65
N ALA A 84 -10.58 -26.05 -0.36
CA ALA A 84 -11.02 -26.94 0.71
C ALA A 84 -12.53 -27.30 0.60
N ARG A 85 -13.35 -26.36 0.12
CA ARG A 85 -14.78 -26.59 -0.14
C ARG A 85 -14.98 -27.52 -1.33
N GLN A 86 -14.31 -27.27 -2.46
CA GLN A 86 -14.41 -28.12 -3.66
C GLN A 86 -13.91 -29.56 -3.41
N GLY A 87 -12.83 -29.70 -2.65
CA GLY A 87 -12.27 -31.00 -2.25
C GLY A 87 -13.04 -31.73 -1.14
N ASN A 88 -14.21 -31.24 -0.73
CA ASN A 88 -15.00 -31.74 0.40
C ASN A 88 -14.24 -31.80 1.75
N LEU A 89 -13.08 -31.14 1.85
CA LEU A 89 -12.29 -31.09 3.08
C LEU A 89 -13.07 -30.39 4.20
N LEU A 90 -13.80 -29.30 3.88
CA LEU A 90 -14.62 -28.61 4.86
C LEU A 90 -15.71 -29.52 5.46
N LYS A 91 -16.33 -30.40 4.66
CA LYS A 91 -17.33 -31.35 5.17
C LYS A 91 -16.70 -32.33 6.15
N ARG A 92 -15.50 -32.84 5.86
CA ARG A 92 -14.76 -33.70 6.77
C ARG A 92 -14.34 -33.01 8.05
N LEU A 93 -13.90 -31.74 7.96
CA LEU A 93 -13.53 -30.94 9.11
C LEU A 93 -14.73 -30.61 10.00
N VAL A 94 -15.90 -30.34 9.42
CA VAL A 94 -17.16 -30.11 10.18
C VAL A 94 -17.65 -31.38 10.85
N ALA A 95 -17.40 -32.57 10.27
CA ALA A 95 -17.72 -33.86 10.88
C ALA A 95 -16.74 -34.25 12.02
N SER A 96 -15.62 -33.54 12.17
CA SER A 96 -14.69 -33.71 13.28
C SER A 96 -15.19 -33.03 14.55
N PRO A 97 -14.73 -33.38 15.77
CA PRO A 97 -15.09 -32.73 17.00
C PRO A 97 -14.52 -31.30 17.16
N ALA A 98 -13.81 -30.80 16.14
CA ALA A 98 -13.19 -29.47 16.16
C ALA A 98 -14.23 -28.35 16.04
N ARG A 99 -14.09 -27.31 16.86
CA ARG A 99 -14.94 -26.11 16.73
C ARG A 99 -14.61 -25.37 15.45
N ARG A 100 -15.65 -24.85 14.79
CA ARG A 100 -15.52 -24.06 13.53
C ARG A 100 -14.57 -22.88 13.65
N SER A 101 -14.56 -22.19 14.80
CA SER A 101 -13.61 -21.10 15.09
C SER A 101 -12.16 -21.57 15.12
N HIS A 102 -11.88 -22.80 15.58
CA HIS A 102 -10.52 -23.36 15.60
C HIS A 102 -10.02 -23.63 14.18
N ILE A 103 -10.89 -24.10 13.28
CA ILE A 103 -10.54 -24.37 11.88
C ILE A 103 -10.15 -23.05 11.18
N LEU A 104 -10.98 -22.01 11.32
CA LEU A 104 -10.71 -20.72 10.74
C LEU A 104 -9.54 -20.00 11.41
N GLY A 105 -9.42 -20.14 12.74
CA GLY A 105 -8.27 -19.61 13.49
C GLY A 105 -6.94 -20.24 13.07
N ALA A 106 -6.91 -21.55 12.79
CA ALA A 106 -5.73 -22.22 12.28
C ALA A 106 -5.29 -21.70 10.90
N GLN A 107 -6.23 -21.34 10.02
CA GLN A 107 -5.94 -20.71 8.73
C GLN A 107 -5.29 -19.34 8.93
N LEU A 108 -5.83 -18.52 9.84
CA LEU A 108 -5.25 -17.23 10.17
C LEU A 108 -3.85 -17.38 10.75
N LEU A 109 -3.66 -18.30 11.71
CA LEU A 109 -2.36 -18.51 12.35
C LEU A 109 -1.32 -19.01 11.34
N SER A 110 -1.67 -19.95 10.47
CA SER A 110 -0.81 -20.41 9.38
C SER A 110 -0.35 -19.21 8.52
N ARG A 111 -1.26 -18.31 8.19
CA ARG A 111 -0.94 -17.11 7.40
C ARG A 111 0.04 -16.19 8.13
N LEU A 112 -0.12 -15.98 9.43
CA LEU A 112 0.80 -15.17 10.22
C LEU A 112 2.22 -15.75 10.26
N ILE A 113 2.36 -17.06 10.29
CA ILE A 113 3.67 -17.75 10.24
C ILE A 113 4.36 -17.48 8.90
N PHE A 114 3.64 -17.58 7.78
CA PHE A 114 4.21 -17.31 6.45
C PHE A 114 4.49 -15.82 6.19
N LEU A 115 3.79 -14.92 6.86
CA LEU A 115 3.99 -13.49 6.72
C LEU A 115 5.40 -13.05 7.13
N VAL A 116 5.96 -13.65 8.18
CA VAL A 116 7.28 -13.24 8.71
C VAL A 116 8.39 -13.40 7.66
N PRO A 117 8.59 -14.56 7.03
CA PRO A 117 9.61 -14.69 5.98
C PRO A 117 9.28 -13.87 4.73
N GLU A 118 8.00 -13.73 4.36
CA GLU A 118 7.58 -13.00 3.19
C GLU A 118 7.83 -11.49 3.32
N ALA A 119 7.34 -10.87 4.39
CA ALA A 119 7.58 -9.46 4.68
C ALA A 119 9.06 -9.19 5.00
N GLY A 120 9.71 -10.11 5.70
CA GLY A 120 11.14 -10.04 6.00
C GLY A 120 12.00 -10.04 4.74
N ALA A 121 11.73 -10.90 3.78
CA ALA A 121 12.46 -10.95 2.51
C ALA A 121 12.28 -9.64 1.71
N LEU A 122 11.06 -9.09 1.65
CA LEU A 122 10.78 -7.84 0.96
C LEU A 122 11.49 -6.65 1.64
N LEU A 123 11.44 -6.58 2.96
CA LEU A 123 12.13 -5.52 3.72
C LEU A 123 13.65 -5.64 3.60
N LEU A 124 14.20 -6.85 3.64
CA LEU A 124 15.62 -7.10 3.46
C LEU A 124 16.07 -6.68 2.05
N PHE A 125 15.32 -7.04 1.03
CA PHE A 125 15.56 -6.60 -0.35
C PHE A 125 15.53 -5.07 -0.46
N ALA A 126 14.51 -4.44 0.11
CA ALA A 126 14.37 -2.99 0.09
C ALA A 126 15.53 -2.28 0.80
N ALA A 127 15.99 -2.79 1.94
CA ALA A 127 17.08 -2.22 2.68
C ALA A 127 18.45 -2.43 2.00
N LEU A 128 18.74 -3.66 1.51
CA LEU A 128 20.06 -4.01 0.97
C LEU A 128 20.26 -3.56 -0.48
N ILE A 129 19.23 -3.66 -1.32
CA ILE A 129 19.34 -3.38 -2.77
C ILE A 129 18.86 -1.97 -3.11
N LEU A 130 17.74 -1.53 -2.53
CA LEU A 130 17.17 -0.22 -2.83
C LEU A 130 17.66 0.87 -1.87
N GLY A 131 18.29 0.48 -0.74
CA GLY A 131 18.77 1.42 0.27
C GLY A 131 17.64 2.21 0.94
N VAL A 132 16.44 1.62 1.06
CA VAL A 132 15.30 2.25 1.71
C VAL A 132 15.49 2.19 3.22
N PRO A 133 15.52 3.34 3.92
CA PRO A 133 15.73 3.35 5.36
C PRO A 133 14.51 2.84 6.11
N VAL A 134 14.74 2.10 7.21
CA VAL A 134 13.73 1.82 8.22
C VAL A 134 14.13 2.62 9.46
N ARG A 135 13.52 3.80 9.62
CA ARG A 135 13.86 4.74 10.72
C ARG A 135 13.18 4.39 12.02
N GLY A 136 12.01 3.75 11.97
CA GLY A 136 11.21 3.40 13.14
C GLY A 136 11.57 2.05 13.76
N SER A 137 10.85 1.70 14.80
CA SER A 137 11.00 0.42 15.48
C SER A 137 10.58 -0.76 14.61
N LEU A 138 11.47 -1.73 14.40
CA LEU A 138 11.16 -2.96 13.68
C LEU A 138 10.01 -3.74 14.34
N LEU A 139 9.93 -3.72 15.68
CA LEU A 139 8.86 -4.37 16.42
C LEU A 139 7.50 -3.74 16.10
N LEU A 140 7.44 -2.40 16.00
CA LEU A 140 6.23 -1.67 15.64
C LEU A 140 5.85 -1.94 14.18
N LEU A 141 6.83 -2.00 13.28
CA LEU A 141 6.62 -2.34 11.87
C LEU A 141 6.01 -3.74 11.73
N ILE A 142 6.54 -4.74 12.45
CA ILE A 142 5.99 -6.09 12.52
C ILE A 142 4.56 -6.05 13.07
N GLY A 143 4.29 -5.30 14.13
CA GLY A 143 2.96 -5.15 14.71
C GLY A 143 1.93 -4.59 13.71
N VAL A 144 2.30 -3.55 12.98
CA VAL A 144 1.47 -2.96 11.90
C VAL A 144 1.24 -3.97 10.77
N ALA A 145 2.29 -4.66 10.33
CA ALA A 145 2.18 -5.68 9.28
C ALA A 145 1.29 -6.86 9.69
N LEU A 146 1.41 -7.34 10.94
CA LEU A 146 0.55 -8.38 11.51
C LEU A 146 -0.92 -7.93 11.56
N MET A 147 -1.17 -6.71 11.99
CA MET A 147 -2.54 -6.17 12.05
C MET A 147 -3.14 -6.03 10.65
N GLY A 148 -2.37 -5.52 9.67
CA GLY A 148 -2.77 -5.48 8.28
C GLY A 148 -3.07 -6.86 7.71
N ALA A 149 -2.19 -7.84 7.95
CA ALA A 149 -2.39 -9.22 7.52
C ALA A 149 -3.66 -9.84 8.12
N LEU A 150 -3.97 -9.59 9.39
CA LEU A 150 -5.21 -10.05 10.02
C LEU A 150 -6.44 -9.38 9.40
N ALA A 151 -6.40 -8.08 9.16
CA ALA A 151 -7.49 -7.34 8.52
C ALA A 151 -7.80 -7.89 7.12
N PHE A 152 -6.78 -8.07 6.28
CA PHE A 152 -6.96 -8.61 4.93
C PHE A 152 -7.27 -10.10 4.90
N SER A 153 -6.80 -10.84 5.87
CA SER A 153 -7.20 -12.24 6.06
C SER A 153 -8.70 -12.36 6.40
N GLY A 154 -9.19 -11.46 7.25
CA GLY A 154 -10.64 -11.35 7.52
C GLY A 154 -11.46 -11.00 6.29
N LEU A 155 -10.98 -10.05 5.46
CA LEU A 155 -11.61 -9.70 4.18
C LEU A 155 -11.55 -10.87 3.18
N GLY A 156 -10.43 -11.59 3.10
CA GLY A 156 -10.28 -12.78 2.28
C GLY A 156 -11.27 -13.87 2.68
N LEU A 157 -11.44 -14.08 3.98
CA LEU A 157 -12.44 -15.01 4.52
C LEU A 157 -13.87 -14.59 4.15
N LEU A 158 -14.16 -13.29 4.25
CA LEU A 158 -15.48 -12.73 3.92
C LEU A 158 -15.80 -12.87 2.43
N THR A 159 -14.86 -12.52 1.55
CA THR A 159 -15.03 -12.63 0.09
C THR A 159 -15.18 -14.07 -0.38
N ALA A 160 -14.53 -15.02 0.30
CA ALA A 160 -14.63 -16.46 0.03
C ALA A 160 -15.81 -17.15 0.75
N ALA A 161 -16.55 -16.44 1.60
CA ALA A 161 -17.59 -17.04 2.44
C ALA A 161 -18.72 -17.70 1.64
N ARG A 162 -19.12 -17.14 0.49
CA ARG A 162 -20.25 -17.62 -0.34
C ARG A 162 -19.88 -18.32 -1.64
N PRO A 163 -18.85 -17.89 -2.39
CA PRO A 163 -18.52 -18.48 -3.67
C PRO A 163 -18.25 -20.00 -3.56
N ARG A 164 -18.70 -20.74 -4.58
CA ARG A 164 -18.49 -22.19 -4.69
C ARG A 164 -17.37 -22.54 -5.65
N THR A 165 -17.00 -21.61 -6.51
CA THR A 165 -15.94 -21.80 -7.52
C THR A 165 -14.81 -20.84 -7.31
N ILE A 166 -13.63 -21.22 -7.79
CA ILE A 166 -12.42 -20.38 -7.73
C ILE A 166 -12.61 -19.10 -8.54
N GLU A 167 -13.25 -19.22 -9.71
CA GLU A 167 -13.52 -18.08 -10.59
C GLU A 167 -14.44 -17.05 -9.93
N GLY A 168 -15.51 -17.52 -9.26
CA GLY A 168 -16.44 -16.65 -8.54
C GLY A 168 -15.77 -15.95 -7.36
N ALA A 169 -14.94 -16.66 -6.60
CA ALA A 169 -14.15 -16.07 -5.53
C ALA A 169 -13.16 -15.03 -6.06
N SER A 170 -12.44 -15.37 -7.14
CA SER A 170 -11.48 -14.48 -7.80
C SER A 170 -12.15 -13.20 -8.29
N GLY A 171 -13.32 -13.30 -8.89
CA GLY A 171 -14.09 -12.15 -9.36
C GLY A 171 -14.43 -11.19 -8.21
N ILE A 172 -14.93 -11.71 -7.08
CA ILE A 172 -15.28 -10.91 -5.90
C ILE A 172 -14.01 -10.29 -5.28
N MET A 173 -12.93 -11.08 -5.15
CA MET A 173 -11.66 -10.57 -4.61
C MET A 173 -11.12 -9.44 -5.46
N ASN A 174 -11.08 -9.59 -6.78
CA ASN A 174 -10.62 -8.54 -7.68
C ASN A 174 -11.51 -7.29 -7.61
N LEU A 175 -12.82 -7.46 -7.52
CA LEU A 175 -13.76 -6.34 -7.36
C LEU A 175 -13.46 -5.51 -6.10
N VAL A 176 -12.98 -6.14 -5.03
CA VAL A 176 -12.60 -5.46 -3.78
C VAL A 176 -11.18 -4.91 -3.86
N MET A 177 -10.24 -5.69 -4.41
CA MET A 177 -8.81 -5.34 -4.41
C MET A 177 -8.46 -4.24 -5.41
N VAL A 178 -9.02 -4.26 -6.62
CA VAL A 178 -8.67 -3.29 -7.67
C VAL A 178 -8.97 -1.84 -7.26
N PRO A 179 -10.16 -1.50 -6.72
CA PRO A 179 -10.38 -0.16 -6.19
C PRO A 179 -9.39 0.22 -5.08
N MET A 180 -9.07 -0.72 -4.18
CA MET A 180 -8.08 -0.45 -3.13
C MET A 180 -6.69 -0.15 -3.70
N TRP A 181 -6.23 -0.85 -4.74
CA TRP A 181 -4.95 -0.56 -5.39
C TRP A 181 -4.89 0.86 -5.95
N ILE A 182 -5.99 1.31 -6.57
CA ILE A 182 -6.05 2.62 -7.21
C ILE A 182 -6.12 3.74 -6.15
N PHE A 183 -6.97 3.58 -5.13
CA PHE A 183 -7.29 4.67 -4.21
C PHE A 183 -6.45 4.70 -2.92
N SER A 184 -5.72 3.64 -2.59
CA SER A 184 -5.02 3.55 -1.29
C SER A 184 -3.60 4.14 -1.27
N GLY A 185 -3.26 4.95 -2.26
CA GLY A 185 -2.00 5.69 -2.22
C GLY A 185 -0.74 4.84 -2.38
N ILE A 186 -0.80 3.68 -3.07
CA ILE A 186 0.38 2.85 -3.32
C ILE A 186 1.36 3.58 -4.23
N PHE A 187 0.86 4.09 -5.37
CA PHE A 187 1.68 4.65 -6.44
C PHE A 187 1.81 6.17 -6.37
N PHE A 188 0.88 6.86 -5.72
CA PHE A 188 0.86 8.32 -5.56
C PHE A 188 0.13 8.69 -4.27
N SER A 189 0.48 9.87 -3.70
CA SER A 189 -0.14 10.34 -2.46
C SER A 189 -1.65 10.46 -2.56
N THR A 190 -2.35 10.02 -1.52
CA THR A 190 -3.80 10.15 -1.37
C THR A 190 -4.29 11.59 -1.37
N ASP A 191 -3.42 12.56 -1.04
CA ASP A 191 -3.75 14.00 -1.01
C ASP A 191 -4.08 14.57 -2.39
N ARG A 192 -3.70 13.86 -3.47
CA ARG A 192 -4.00 14.25 -4.85
C ARG A 192 -5.46 14.02 -5.25
N PHE A 193 -6.21 13.25 -4.46
CA PHE A 193 -7.63 13.02 -4.75
C PHE A 193 -8.49 14.24 -4.34
N PRO A 194 -9.58 14.53 -5.08
CA PRO A 194 -10.52 15.59 -4.73
C PRO A 194 -11.03 15.46 -3.29
N SER A 195 -11.29 16.60 -2.63
CA SER A 195 -11.72 16.64 -1.22
C SER A 195 -12.97 15.81 -0.94
N GLY A 196 -13.90 15.70 -1.89
CA GLY A 196 -15.09 14.86 -1.77
C GLY A 196 -14.81 13.36 -1.73
N MET A 197 -13.65 12.88 -2.22
CA MET A 197 -13.26 11.47 -2.19
C MET A 197 -12.41 11.13 -0.95
N GLN A 198 -11.85 12.12 -0.27
CA GLN A 198 -10.94 11.91 0.86
C GLN A 198 -11.55 11.02 1.97
N PRO A 199 -12.81 11.21 2.42
CA PRO A 199 -13.39 10.35 3.46
C PRO A 199 -13.45 8.88 3.04
N PHE A 200 -13.78 8.61 1.76
CA PHE A 200 -13.79 7.25 1.22
C PHE A 200 -12.37 6.66 1.17
N VAL A 201 -11.41 7.41 0.64
CA VAL A 201 -10.01 6.98 0.53
C VAL A 201 -9.42 6.67 1.91
N GLN A 202 -9.65 7.54 2.90
CA GLN A 202 -9.16 7.36 4.27
C GLN A 202 -9.82 6.21 5.02
N ALA A 203 -11.06 5.84 4.65
CA ALA A 203 -11.75 4.70 5.25
C ALA A 203 -11.27 3.33 4.73
N LEU A 204 -10.49 3.30 3.66
CA LEU A 204 -9.97 2.04 3.08
C LEU A 204 -8.90 1.40 3.99
N PRO A 205 -8.99 0.09 4.24
CA PRO A 205 -8.01 -0.58 5.10
C PRO A 205 -6.59 -0.58 4.51
N LEU A 206 -6.45 -0.58 3.18
CA LEU A 206 -5.14 -0.51 2.54
C LEU A 206 -4.52 0.89 2.67
N THR A 207 -5.32 1.95 2.68
CA THR A 207 -4.84 3.31 2.95
C THR A 207 -4.28 3.42 4.36
N ALA A 208 -5.02 2.94 5.36
CA ALA A 208 -4.58 2.94 6.75
C ALA A 208 -3.29 2.12 6.92
N LEU A 209 -3.20 0.94 6.28
CA LEU A 209 -1.98 0.14 6.34
C LEU A 209 -0.78 0.86 5.71
N ASN A 210 -0.96 1.45 4.51
CA ASN A 210 0.12 2.15 3.81
C ASN A 210 0.59 3.39 4.59
N ASN A 211 -0.34 4.16 5.17
CA ASN A 211 -0.01 5.32 6.01
C ASN A 211 0.79 4.87 7.24
N ALA A 212 0.33 3.84 7.95
CA ALA A 212 1.02 3.32 9.11
C ALA A 212 2.42 2.77 8.77
N LEU A 213 2.57 2.03 7.68
CA LEU A 213 3.87 1.52 7.22
C LEU A 213 4.83 2.65 6.87
N ARG A 214 4.34 3.71 6.17
CA ARG A 214 5.16 4.88 5.82
C ARG A 214 5.57 5.66 7.06
N ALA A 215 4.65 5.94 7.96
CA ALA A 215 4.94 6.64 9.19
C ALA A 215 6.02 5.93 10.01
N VAL A 216 5.97 4.60 10.11
CA VAL A 216 7.01 3.83 10.80
C VAL A 216 8.32 3.82 10.00
N MET A 217 8.27 3.48 8.70
CA MET A 217 9.50 3.26 7.91
C MET A 217 10.22 4.56 7.61
N LEU A 218 9.52 5.60 7.18
CA LEU A 218 10.14 6.83 6.66
C LEU A 218 10.23 7.93 7.71
N GLU A 219 9.21 8.08 8.55
CA GLU A 219 9.13 9.16 9.53
C GLU A 219 9.63 8.73 10.92
N GLY A 220 9.81 7.41 11.15
CA GLY A 220 10.23 6.90 12.45
C GLY A 220 9.17 7.08 13.55
N ALA A 221 7.89 7.14 13.15
CA ALA A 221 6.79 7.39 14.07
C ALA A 221 6.68 6.33 15.17
N GLY A 222 6.35 6.76 16.38
CA GLY A 222 6.03 5.89 17.50
C GLY A 222 4.61 5.33 17.42
N LEU A 223 4.17 4.64 18.47
CA LEU A 223 2.85 4.00 18.51
C LEU A 223 1.68 5.00 18.53
N THR A 224 1.82 6.11 19.26
CA THR A 224 0.71 7.05 19.50
C THR A 224 0.09 7.63 18.22
N PRO A 225 0.86 8.16 17.26
CA PRO A 225 0.29 8.69 16.02
C PRO A 225 -0.33 7.62 15.12
N LEU A 226 -0.05 6.32 15.35
CA LEU A 226 -0.57 5.22 14.53
C LEU A 226 -1.90 4.65 15.05
N LEU A 227 -2.36 5.09 16.22
CA LEU A 227 -3.58 4.55 16.84
C LEU A 227 -4.83 4.66 15.95
N PRO A 228 -5.06 5.74 15.19
CA PRO A 228 -6.21 5.83 14.29
C PRO A 228 -6.16 4.77 13.18
N GLU A 229 -5.02 4.61 12.50
CA GLU A 229 -4.82 3.63 11.43
C GLU A 229 -4.92 2.19 11.95
N MET A 230 -4.31 1.93 13.10
CA MET A 230 -4.40 0.62 13.76
C MET A 230 -5.84 0.32 14.21
N GLY A 231 -6.55 1.32 14.73
CA GLY A 231 -7.95 1.21 15.09
C GLY A 231 -8.84 0.87 13.88
N LEU A 232 -8.60 1.53 12.75
CA LEU A 232 -9.32 1.26 11.50
C LEU A 232 -9.02 -0.15 10.96
N LEU A 233 -7.77 -0.58 10.98
CA LEU A 233 -7.37 -1.94 10.58
C LEU A 233 -8.00 -3.00 11.50
N ALA A 234 -7.99 -2.77 12.81
CA ALA A 234 -8.64 -3.66 13.77
C ALA A 234 -10.15 -3.75 13.54
N ALA A 235 -10.81 -2.62 13.29
CA ALA A 235 -12.24 -2.57 12.98
C ALA A 235 -12.56 -3.38 11.71
N TRP A 236 -11.81 -3.16 10.62
CA TRP A 236 -11.98 -3.94 9.39
C TRP A 236 -11.76 -5.44 9.61
N GLY A 237 -10.71 -5.83 10.35
CA GLY A 237 -10.42 -7.22 10.68
C GLY A 237 -11.54 -7.89 11.47
N VAL A 238 -11.98 -7.25 12.55
CA VAL A 238 -13.03 -7.79 13.42
C VAL A 238 -14.37 -7.86 12.70
N ILE A 239 -14.79 -6.78 12.04
CA ILE A 239 -16.06 -6.72 11.31
C ILE A 239 -16.09 -7.79 10.21
N SER A 240 -15.03 -7.86 9.39
CA SER A 240 -14.94 -8.83 8.29
C SER A 240 -14.96 -10.27 8.81
N PHE A 241 -14.25 -10.56 9.89
CA PHE A 241 -14.22 -11.89 10.50
C PHE A 241 -15.59 -12.27 11.09
N VAL A 242 -16.22 -11.39 11.85
CA VAL A 242 -17.55 -11.64 12.46
C VAL A 242 -18.61 -11.82 11.39
N VAL A 243 -18.61 -10.98 10.35
CA VAL A 243 -19.56 -11.09 9.24
C VAL A 243 -19.29 -12.37 8.46
N ALA A 244 -18.01 -12.71 8.21
CA ALA A 244 -17.65 -13.96 7.56
C ALA A 244 -18.20 -15.17 8.30
N LEU A 245 -18.03 -15.24 9.63
CA LEU A 245 -18.57 -16.33 10.45
C LEU A 245 -20.09 -16.50 10.32
N LYS A 246 -20.84 -15.40 10.25
CA LYS A 246 -22.30 -15.40 10.13
C LYS A 246 -22.77 -15.80 8.72
N VAL A 247 -22.03 -15.38 7.69
CA VAL A 247 -22.41 -15.54 6.27
C VAL A 247 -21.84 -16.84 5.67
N PHE A 248 -20.89 -17.46 6.36
CA PHE A 248 -20.13 -18.60 5.86
C PHE A 248 -21.00 -19.83 5.62
N ARG A 249 -20.96 -20.34 4.40
CA ARG A 249 -21.64 -21.60 4.04
C ARG A 249 -20.66 -22.77 4.18
N TRP A 250 -20.97 -23.67 5.11
CA TRP A 250 -20.18 -24.86 5.42
C TRP A 250 -20.49 -26.05 4.51
N GLN A 251 -21.36 -25.85 3.51
CA GLN A 251 -21.80 -26.89 2.57
C GLN A 251 -21.25 -26.67 1.17
#